data_dc98ba1930feb284bbb13da02b91bd3f
#
_entry.id   dc98ba1930feb284bbb13da02b91bd3f
#
_cell.length_a   1.000
_cell.length_b   1.000
_cell.length_c   1.000
_cell.angle_alpha   90.00
_cell.angle_beta   90.00
_cell.angle_gamma   90.00
#
_symmetry.space_group_name_H-M   'P 1'
#
loop_
_entity.id
_entity.type
_entity.pdbx_description
1 polymer ?
#
loop_
_entity_poly.entity_id
_entity_poly.type
_entity_poly.pdbx_seq_one_letter_code
_entity_poly.pdbx_strand_id
1 'polypeptide(L)'
;MKNVLRKIYDFIDNRFYCKLLYLFVSLTFVTILKDVPGITIFSKIAQLWSLVLILLMVIEDRKRRKLYKFDIPLMAFVGLTLVYNLFLYKNINDFKEWIVNLILFTTIFTIDVFRNKKEIIKEMNIITYFYCIFMFIASIISLILRLLGRSVQIGDILFGGSKGIFVNENALSIACAIAIVMCIYMNIIAKNNRMKMFWLANIVLQAITMIGSNGRSAILVVIAVAYTYIFIYYRNKYARVALLILPIIVCGAIFTLEENTIRDYTSGRSSLWTSASIVIKDNPLTGVGKNDFVDAVRAARDTDDLPGLETGGIHNIYLQIATINGIIALLLIIVFLYIILVFIVQKLDKLKRKEKLQMTTLASMLLGILAVNLFESNLIYIISFISMIFWIYLGYLISILDNKNIE
;
A
#
# COMPACT_ATOMS: atom_id res chain seq x y z
N MET A 1 -14.38 -39.00 5.59
CA MET A 1 -13.03 -38.55 5.22
C MET A 1 -13.06 -37.58 4.02
N LYS A 2 -13.62 -37.89 2.84
CA LYS A 2 -13.69 -36.97 1.67
C LYS A 2 -14.32 -35.61 1.98
N ASN A 3 -15.43 -35.54 2.75
CA ASN A 3 -16.07 -34.27 3.10
C ASN A 3 -15.23 -33.39 4.04
N VAL A 4 -14.40 -33.97 4.91
CA VAL A 4 -13.51 -33.22 5.80
C VAL A 4 -12.34 -32.65 4.99
N LEU A 5 -11.74 -33.46 4.13
CA LEU A 5 -10.65 -33.03 3.24
C LEU A 5 -11.11 -31.88 2.31
N ARG A 6 -12.33 -32.00 1.77
CA ARG A 6 -12.91 -30.93 0.94
C ARG A 6 -13.09 -29.62 1.72
N LYS A 7 -13.61 -29.68 2.95
CA LYS A 7 -13.76 -28.48 3.80
C LYS A 7 -12.42 -27.84 4.15
N ILE A 8 -11.40 -28.67 4.41
CA ILE A 8 -10.03 -28.17 4.66
C ILE A 8 -9.48 -27.52 3.40
N TYR A 9 -9.64 -28.15 2.24
CA TYR A 9 -9.24 -27.59 0.96
C TYR A 9 -9.93 -26.25 0.68
N ASP A 10 -11.27 -26.19 0.81
CA ASP A 10 -12.06 -24.97 0.60
C ASP A 10 -11.66 -23.83 1.56
N PHE A 11 -11.23 -24.18 2.78
CA PHE A 11 -10.70 -23.20 3.74
C PHE A 11 -9.31 -22.70 3.34
N ILE A 12 -8.41 -23.58 2.93
CA ILE A 12 -7.04 -23.24 2.53
C ILE A 12 -7.07 -22.40 1.25
N ASP A 13 -7.90 -22.77 0.26
CA ASP A 13 -8.05 -22.04 -1.01
C ASP A 13 -8.74 -20.66 -0.83
N ASN A 14 -9.28 -20.39 0.35
CA ASN A 14 -9.99 -19.15 0.62
C ASN A 14 -9.04 -17.98 0.86
N ARG A 15 -8.77 -17.25 -0.21
CA ARG A 15 -7.88 -16.07 -0.22
C ARG A 15 -8.36 -14.91 0.65
N PHE A 16 -9.65 -14.84 0.96
CA PHE A 16 -10.21 -13.82 1.85
C PHE A 16 -9.63 -13.92 3.26
N TYR A 17 -9.60 -15.12 3.85
CA TYR A 17 -9.04 -15.31 5.19
C TYR A 17 -7.53 -15.08 5.22
N CYS A 18 -6.82 -15.48 4.17
CA CYS A 18 -5.40 -15.20 4.02
C CYS A 18 -5.13 -13.68 3.98
N LYS A 19 -5.89 -12.91 3.19
CA LYS A 19 -5.80 -11.44 3.14
C LYS A 19 -6.08 -10.79 4.49
N LEU A 20 -7.11 -11.27 5.20
CA LEU A 20 -7.46 -10.76 6.54
C LEU A 20 -6.35 -11.04 7.55
N LEU A 21 -5.75 -12.24 7.52
CA LEU A 21 -4.62 -12.59 8.37
C LEU A 21 -3.41 -11.70 8.09
N TYR A 22 -3.07 -11.48 6.82
CA TYR A 22 -1.97 -10.59 6.46
C TYR A 22 -2.22 -9.14 6.89
N LEU A 23 -3.43 -8.64 6.73
CA LEU A 23 -3.77 -7.30 7.18
C LEU A 23 -3.64 -7.19 8.71
N PHE A 24 -4.13 -8.18 9.45
CA PHE A 24 -3.98 -8.24 10.91
C PHE A 24 -2.50 -8.23 11.31
N VAL A 25 -1.70 -9.15 10.76
CA VAL A 25 -0.27 -9.25 11.04
C VAL A 25 0.46 -7.96 10.70
N SER A 26 0.17 -7.35 9.54
CA SER A 26 0.83 -6.11 9.12
C SER A 26 0.50 -4.91 10.03
N LEU A 27 -0.71 -4.85 10.60
CA LEU A 27 -1.09 -3.84 11.59
C LEU A 27 -0.42 -4.09 12.94
N THR A 28 -0.26 -5.35 13.34
CA THR A 28 0.44 -5.64 14.60
C THR A 28 1.90 -5.24 14.55
N PHE A 29 2.60 -5.47 13.44
CA PHE A 29 4.03 -5.13 13.30
C PHE A 29 4.34 -3.63 13.35
N VAL A 30 3.38 -2.77 13.02
CA VAL A 30 3.56 -1.32 13.08
C VAL A 30 3.02 -0.68 14.36
N THR A 31 2.56 -1.49 15.31
CA THR A 31 1.98 -1.02 16.56
C THR A 31 2.67 -1.67 17.78
N ILE A 32 2.29 -1.22 18.96
CA ILE A 32 2.69 -1.78 20.25
C ILE A 32 2.46 -3.30 20.34
N LEU A 33 1.62 -3.87 19.47
CA LEU A 33 1.31 -5.29 19.45
C LEU A 33 2.44 -6.15 18.85
N LYS A 34 3.47 -5.56 18.21
CA LYS A 34 4.56 -6.30 17.56
C LYS A 34 5.30 -7.25 18.50
N ASP A 35 5.44 -6.86 19.78
CA ASP A 35 6.19 -7.61 20.79
C ASP A 35 5.31 -8.54 21.63
N VAL A 36 4.01 -8.66 21.29
CA VAL A 36 3.13 -9.64 21.94
C VAL A 36 3.56 -11.05 21.57
N PRO A 37 3.79 -11.94 22.55
CA PRO A 37 4.17 -13.32 22.29
C PRO A 37 3.18 -14.02 21.34
N GLY A 38 3.69 -14.70 20.33
CA GLY A 38 2.89 -15.43 19.36
C GLY A 38 2.53 -14.66 18.06
N ILE A 39 2.69 -13.35 17.99
CA ILE A 39 2.43 -12.58 16.76
C ILE A 39 3.32 -13.06 15.58
N THR A 40 4.58 -13.39 15.86
CA THR A 40 5.51 -13.93 14.85
C THR A 40 5.04 -15.28 14.27
N ILE A 41 4.28 -16.07 15.04
CA ILE A 41 3.69 -17.35 14.59
C ILE A 41 2.64 -17.07 13.51
N PHE A 42 1.78 -16.07 13.70
CA PHE A 42 0.78 -15.67 12.70
C PHE A 42 1.42 -15.22 11.39
N SER A 43 2.55 -14.50 11.47
CA SER A 43 3.32 -14.12 10.28
C SER A 43 3.83 -15.35 9.52
N LYS A 44 4.41 -16.34 10.22
CA LYS A 44 4.88 -17.59 9.61
C LYS A 44 3.73 -18.39 8.99
N ILE A 45 2.58 -18.46 9.68
CA ILE A 45 1.37 -19.10 9.15
C ILE A 45 0.91 -18.41 7.87
N ALA A 46 0.86 -17.08 7.85
CA ALA A 46 0.46 -16.30 6.67
C ALA A 46 1.39 -16.56 5.48
N GLN A 47 2.70 -16.57 5.70
CA GLN A 47 3.70 -16.87 4.67
C GLN A 47 3.55 -18.29 4.13
N LEU A 48 3.46 -19.28 5.01
CA LEU A 48 3.26 -20.68 4.60
C LEU A 48 1.95 -20.87 3.82
N TRP A 49 0.87 -20.26 4.30
CA TRP A 49 -0.43 -20.30 3.60
C TRP A 49 -0.32 -19.69 2.19
N SER A 50 0.38 -18.56 2.04
CA SER A 50 0.60 -17.97 0.72
C SER A 50 1.39 -18.86 -0.22
N LEU A 51 2.43 -19.55 0.26
CA LEU A 51 3.19 -20.50 -0.57
C LEU A 51 2.31 -21.65 -1.04
N VAL A 52 1.44 -22.17 -0.17
CA VAL A 52 0.45 -23.20 -0.54
C VAL A 52 -0.52 -22.67 -1.60
N LEU A 53 -1.03 -21.44 -1.43
CA LEU A 53 -1.91 -20.80 -2.42
C LEU A 53 -1.23 -20.60 -3.77
N ILE A 54 0.05 -20.22 -3.80
CA ILE A 54 0.82 -20.08 -5.04
C ILE A 54 0.93 -21.44 -5.75
N LEU A 55 1.21 -22.52 -5.00
CA LEU A 55 1.26 -23.86 -5.57
C LEU A 55 -0.09 -24.29 -6.15
N LEU A 56 -1.20 -24.05 -5.42
CA LEU A 56 -2.54 -24.33 -5.90
C LEU A 56 -2.88 -23.52 -7.16
N MET A 57 -2.49 -22.26 -7.24
CA MET A 57 -2.67 -21.44 -8.44
C MET A 57 -1.96 -22.02 -9.67
N VAL A 58 -0.74 -22.52 -9.51
CA VAL A 58 0.02 -23.12 -10.62
C VAL A 58 -0.67 -24.38 -11.12
N ILE A 59 -1.26 -25.16 -10.20
CA ILE A 59 -1.88 -26.46 -10.53
C ILE A 59 -3.29 -26.29 -11.12
N GLU A 60 -4.12 -25.40 -10.56
CA GLU A 60 -5.57 -25.38 -10.83
C GLU A 60 -6.07 -24.14 -11.57
N ASP A 61 -5.48 -22.97 -11.37
CA ASP A 61 -6.09 -21.69 -11.75
C ASP A 61 -5.83 -21.20 -13.19
N ARG A 62 -5.14 -21.98 -14.02
CA ARG A 62 -4.90 -21.58 -15.43
C ARG A 62 -6.17 -21.24 -16.22
N LYS A 63 -7.35 -21.73 -15.77
CA LYS A 63 -8.65 -21.53 -16.44
C LYS A 63 -9.55 -20.48 -15.79
N ARG A 64 -9.23 -19.96 -14.59
CA ARG A 64 -10.15 -19.13 -13.79
C ARG A 64 -9.81 -17.63 -13.77
N ARG A 65 -8.57 -17.23 -14.06
CA ARG A 65 -8.17 -15.82 -14.06
C ARG A 65 -8.28 -15.22 -15.46
N LYS A 66 -9.00 -14.10 -15.58
CA LYS A 66 -8.94 -13.24 -16.77
C LYS A 66 -7.59 -12.52 -16.78
N LEU A 67 -6.86 -12.61 -17.90
CA LEU A 67 -5.64 -11.85 -18.12
C LEU A 67 -5.98 -10.45 -18.65
N TYR A 68 -5.30 -9.46 -18.12
CA TYR A 68 -5.42 -8.05 -18.49
C TYR A 68 -4.12 -7.54 -19.11
N LYS A 69 -4.21 -6.45 -19.87
CA LYS A 69 -3.01 -5.82 -20.46
C LYS A 69 -2.00 -5.35 -19.38
N PHE A 70 -2.47 -4.98 -18.21
CA PHE A 70 -1.61 -4.59 -17.10
C PHE A 70 -0.91 -5.79 -16.41
N ASP A 71 -1.37 -7.02 -16.60
CA ASP A 71 -0.66 -8.19 -16.06
C ASP A 71 0.68 -8.41 -16.76
N ILE A 72 0.81 -8.00 -18.03
CA ILE A 72 2.03 -8.20 -18.83
C ILE A 72 3.24 -7.50 -18.18
N PRO A 73 3.22 -6.18 -17.93
CA PRO A 73 4.37 -5.52 -17.31
C PRO A 73 4.62 -6.01 -15.88
N LEU A 74 3.59 -6.40 -15.12
CA LEU A 74 3.76 -6.96 -13.79
C LEU A 74 4.46 -8.33 -13.83
N MET A 75 4.04 -9.21 -14.75
CA MET A 75 4.69 -10.52 -14.96
C MET A 75 6.12 -10.35 -15.48
N ALA A 76 6.34 -9.38 -16.37
CA ALA A 76 7.68 -9.05 -16.85
C ALA A 76 8.60 -8.55 -15.72
N PHE A 77 8.07 -7.73 -14.79
CA PHE A 77 8.81 -7.30 -13.60
C PHE A 77 9.20 -8.50 -12.72
N VAL A 78 8.26 -9.40 -12.43
CA VAL A 78 8.53 -10.60 -11.63
C VAL A 78 9.55 -11.51 -12.30
N GLY A 79 9.44 -11.72 -13.62
CA GLY A 79 10.40 -12.52 -14.39
C GLY A 79 11.78 -11.90 -14.46
N LEU A 80 11.87 -10.59 -14.74
CA LEU A 80 13.13 -9.86 -14.80
C LEU A 80 13.88 -9.91 -13.45
N THR A 81 13.17 -9.61 -12.36
CA THR A 81 13.75 -9.62 -11.01
C THR A 81 14.12 -11.02 -10.54
N LEU A 82 13.42 -12.09 -11.00
CA LEU A 82 13.84 -13.47 -10.79
C LEU A 82 15.18 -13.76 -11.48
N VAL A 83 15.31 -13.35 -12.74
CA VAL A 83 16.59 -13.53 -13.49
C VAL A 83 17.73 -12.81 -12.77
N TYR A 84 17.51 -11.59 -12.27
CA TYR A 84 18.53 -10.86 -11.52
C TYR A 84 18.92 -11.59 -10.23
N ASN A 85 17.95 -12.11 -9.48
CA ASN A 85 18.21 -12.87 -8.26
C ASN A 85 19.00 -14.15 -8.51
N LEU A 86 18.69 -14.90 -9.59
CA LEU A 86 19.34 -16.16 -9.89
C LEU A 86 20.75 -15.99 -10.49
N PHE A 87 20.97 -14.99 -11.32
CA PHE A 87 22.20 -14.88 -12.11
C PHE A 87 23.13 -13.74 -11.68
N LEU A 88 22.59 -12.63 -11.13
CA LEU A 88 23.36 -11.44 -10.80
C LEU A 88 23.62 -11.33 -9.29
N TYR A 89 22.57 -11.22 -8.50
CA TYR A 89 22.74 -10.97 -7.05
C TYR A 89 23.19 -12.22 -6.30
N LYS A 90 22.61 -13.37 -6.60
CA LYS A 90 22.97 -14.69 -6.00
C LYS A 90 22.93 -14.68 -4.47
N ASN A 91 22.05 -13.87 -3.87
CA ASN A 91 21.95 -13.70 -2.44
C ASN A 91 20.56 -14.20 -1.96
N ILE A 92 20.57 -14.92 -0.84
CA ILE A 92 19.33 -15.49 -0.27
C ILE A 92 18.38 -14.39 0.25
N ASN A 93 18.88 -13.24 0.69
CA ASN A 93 18.06 -12.15 1.18
C ASN A 93 17.32 -11.46 0.02
N ASP A 94 17.99 -11.24 -1.12
CA ASP A 94 17.37 -10.74 -2.34
C ASP A 94 16.26 -11.68 -2.81
N PHE A 95 16.49 -12.99 -2.75
CA PHE A 95 15.49 -13.98 -3.12
C PHE A 95 14.29 -14.01 -2.16
N LYS A 96 14.49 -13.81 -0.85
CA LYS A 96 13.39 -13.67 0.11
C LYS A 96 12.50 -12.46 -0.23
N GLU A 97 13.10 -11.31 -0.57
CA GLU A 97 12.35 -10.12 -0.96
C GLU A 97 11.60 -10.31 -2.29
N TRP A 98 12.18 -11.07 -3.22
CA TRP A 98 11.48 -11.48 -4.43
C TRP A 98 10.24 -12.34 -4.11
N ILE A 99 10.33 -13.29 -3.14
CA ILE A 99 9.20 -14.08 -2.68
C ILE A 99 8.11 -13.16 -2.06
N VAL A 100 8.48 -12.15 -1.30
CA VAL A 100 7.54 -11.16 -0.76
C VAL A 100 6.76 -10.49 -1.90
N ASN A 101 7.43 -10.02 -2.94
CA ASN A 101 6.78 -9.45 -4.12
C ASN A 101 5.88 -10.47 -4.83
N LEU A 102 6.31 -11.72 -4.96
CA LEU A 102 5.50 -12.77 -5.55
C LEU A 102 4.22 -13.02 -4.74
N ILE A 103 4.27 -13.04 -3.41
CA ILE A 103 3.10 -13.13 -2.52
C ILE A 103 2.16 -11.95 -2.75
N LEU A 104 2.69 -10.73 -2.77
CA LEU A 104 1.89 -9.51 -3.00
C LEU A 104 1.11 -9.57 -4.32
N PHE A 105 1.77 -9.97 -5.40
CA PHE A 105 1.22 -9.92 -6.75
C PHE A 105 0.34 -11.13 -7.11
N THR A 106 0.46 -12.25 -6.39
CA THR A 106 -0.29 -13.47 -6.70
C THR A 106 -1.35 -13.81 -5.68
N THR A 107 -1.01 -13.77 -4.38
CA THR A 107 -1.91 -14.18 -3.29
C THR A 107 -2.76 -13.03 -2.79
N ILE A 108 -2.18 -11.83 -2.67
CA ILE A 108 -2.87 -10.66 -2.13
C ILE A 108 -3.59 -9.89 -3.24
N PHE A 109 -2.92 -9.57 -4.35
CA PHE A 109 -3.53 -8.97 -5.53
C PHE A 109 -4.25 -10.02 -6.37
N THR A 110 -5.49 -10.32 -6.01
CA THR A 110 -6.33 -11.30 -6.74
C THR A 110 -7.50 -10.61 -7.42
N ILE A 111 -7.79 -11.03 -8.65
CA ILE A 111 -8.89 -10.50 -9.48
C ILE A 111 -9.87 -11.62 -9.78
N ASP A 112 -11.06 -11.56 -9.21
CA ASP A 112 -12.08 -12.61 -9.25
C ASP A 112 -13.35 -12.11 -9.95
N VAL A 113 -13.30 -11.86 -11.26
CA VAL A 113 -14.41 -11.27 -12.02
C VAL A 113 -15.58 -12.23 -12.29
N PHE A 114 -15.37 -13.53 -12.09
CA PHE A 114 -16.39 -14.58 -12.33
C PHE A 114 -17.14 -14.98 -11.05
N ARG A 115 -16.68 -14.52 -9.89
CA ARG A 115 -17.38 -14.73 -8.62
C ARG A 115 -18.58 -13.79 -8.49
N ASN A 116 -19.54 -14.18 -7.63
CA ASN A 116 -20.71 -13.34 -7.33
C ASN A 116 -20.26 -11.98 -6.78
N LYS A 117 -20.72 -10.90 -7.44
CA LYS A 117 -20.38 -9.51 -7.09
C LYS A 117 -20.75 -9.16 -5.65
N LYS A 118 -21.89 -9.69 -5.15
CA LYS A 118 -22.35 -9.41 -3.78
C LYS A 118 -21.42 -10.02 -2.73
N GLU A 119 -20.87 -11.21 -3.01
CA GLU A 119 -19.88 -11.87 -2.12
C GLU A 119 -18.58 -11.08 -2.08
N ILE A 120 -18.07 -10.65 -3.24
CA ILE A 120 -16.84 -9.84 -3.34
C ILE A 120 -16.99 -8.53 -2.56
N ILE A 121 -18.13 -7.84 -2.70
CA ILE A 121 -18.43 -6.62 -1.94
C ILE A 121 -18.54 -6.92 -0.45
N LYS A 122 -19.14 -8.04 -0.05
CA LYS A 122 -19.25 -8.45 1.36
C LYS A 122 -17.88 -8.68 1.97
N GLU A 123 -17.00 -9.41 1.31
CA GLU A 123 -15.62 -9.65 1.77
C GLU A 123 -14.85 -8.34 1.94
N MET A 124 -14.89 -7.47 0.94
CA MET A 124 -14.26 -6.15 0.98
C MET A 124 -14.81 -5.30 2.15
N ASN A 125 -16.14 -5.31 2.38
CA ASN A 125 -16.75 -4.58 3.49
C ASN A 125 -16.31 -5.14 4.86
N ILE A 126 -16.12 -6.45 5.00
CA ILE A 126 -15.61 -7.05 6.24
C ILE A 126 -14.18 -6.58 6.51
N ILE A 127 -13.31 -6.57 5.50
CA ILE A 127 -11.94 -6.06 5.63
C ILE A 127 -11.94 -4.57 5.99
N THR A 128 -12.82 -3.77 5.35
CA THR A 128 -12.98 -2.34 5.64
C THR A 128 -13.43 -2.13 7.08
N TYR A 129 -14.43 -2.89 7.53
CA TYR A 129 -14.95 -2.82 8.89
C TYR A 129 -13.87 -3.19 9.92
N PHE A 130 -13.15 -4.29 9.68
CA PHE A 130 -12.05 -4.71 10.53
C PHE A 130 -10.99 -3.61 10.69
N TYR A 131 -10.55 -3.03 9.58
CA TYR A 131 -9.56 -1.95 9.62
C TYR A 131 -10.06 -0.71 10.35
N CYS A 132 -11.29 -0.26 10.08
CA CYS A 132 -11.88 0.92 10.71
C CYS A 132 -12.07 0.73 12.22
N ILE A 133 -12.45 -0.46 12.69
CA ILE A 133 -12.59 -0.75 14.12
C ILE A 133 -11.22 -0.83 14.79
N PHE A 134 -10.25 -1.48 14.15
CA PHE A 134 -8.87 -1.50 14.66
C PHE A 134 -8.35 -0.06 14.84
N MET A 135 -8.50 0.78 13.82
CA MET A 135 -8.06 2.17 13.87
C MET A 135 -8.86 3.02 14.88
N PHE A 136 -10.16 2.74 15.05
CA PHE A 136 -10.96 3.40 16.07
C PHE A 136 -10.37 3.18 17.48
N ILE A 137 -10.07 1.93 17.82
CA ILE A 137 -9.46 1.57 19.12
C ILE A 137 -8.05 2.14 19.23
N ALA A 138 -7.24 1.98 18.20
CA ALA A 138 -5.86 2.46 18.14
C ALA A 138 -5.77 3.98 18.33
N SER A 139 -6.67 4.74 17.69
CA SER A 139 -6.72 6.20 17.82
C SER A 139 -7.15 6.66 19.20
N ILE A 140 -8.14 6.01 19.80
CA ILE A 140 -8.55 6.32 21.19
C ILE A 140 -7.36 6.13 22.14
N ILE A 141 -6.68 4.99 22.08
CA ILE A 141 -5.54 4.70 22.95
C ILE A 141 -4.41 5.72 22.70
N SER A 142 -4.10 6.02 21.44
CA SER A 142 -3.07 6.99 21.07
C SER A 142 -3.36 8.39 21.60
N LEU A 143 -4.61 8.85 21.52
CA LEU A 143 -5.03 10.14 22.06
C LEU A 143 -4.99 10.17 23.60
N ILE A 144 -5.39 9.09 24.28
CA ILE A 144 -5.30 8.98 25.72
C ILE A 144 -3.84 9.07 26.17
N LEU A 145 -2.92 8.32 25.56
CA LEU A 145 -1.49 8.37 25.88
C LEU A 145 -0.94 9.79 25.68
N ARG A 146 -1.34 10.47 24.60
CA ARG A 146 -0.93 11.84 24.33
C ARG A 146 -1.46 12.84 25.35
N LEU A 147 -2.75 12.77 25.68
CA LEU A 147 -3.39 13.70 26.63
C LEU A 147 -2.83 13.52 28.05
N LEU A 148 -2.49 12.30 28.43
CA LEU A 148 -1.89 12.01 29.74
C LEU A 148 -0.38 12.30 29.76
N GLY A 149 0.23 12.67 28.65
CA GLY A 149 1.69 12.85 28.55
C GLY A 149 2.47 11.57 28.87
N ARG A 150 1.84 10.38 28.75
CA ARG A 150 2.46 9.11 29.09
C ARG A 150 3.10 8.45 27.89
N SER A 151 4.24 7.80 28.13
CA SER A 151 4.94 6.95 27.20
C SER A 151 5.12 5.57 27.78
N VAL A 152 5.09 4.54 26.92
CA VAL A 152 5.32 3.14 27.28
C VAL A 152 6.50 2.64 26.44
N GLN A 153 7.56 2.19 27.08
CA GLN A 153 8.69 1.58 26.41
C GLN A 153 8.47 0.07 26.27
N ILE A 154 8.59 -0.43 25.06
CA ILE A 154 8.54 -1.86 24.75
C ILE A 154 9.71 -2.16 23.81
N GLY A 155 10.63 -2.99 24.26
CA GLY A 155 11.90 -3.18 23.57
C GLY A 155 12.66 -1.86 23.41
N ASP A 156 13.13 -1.57 22.20
CA ASP A 156 13.86 -0.33 21.89
C ASP A 156 12.96 0.83 21.46
N ILE A 157 11.63 0.64 21.43
CA ILE A 157 10.68 1.65 20.96
C ILE A 157 9.90 2.25 22.13
N LEU A 158 9.94 3.59 22.21
CA LEU A 158 9.11 4.37 23.10
C LEU A 158 7.81 4.71 22.38
N PHE A 159 6.67 4.16 22.82
CA PHE A 159 5.32 4.46 22.33
C PHE A 159 4.71 5.60 23.13
N GLY A 160 3.86 6.42 22.51
CA GLY A 160 3.23 7.59 23.13
C GLY A 160 3.52 8.89 22.37
N GLY A 161 3.16 10.03 22.94
CA GLY A 161 3.33 11.33 22.29
C GLY A 161 2.61 11.42 20.95
N SER A 162 3.31 11.93 19.93
CA SER A 162 2.79 12.11 18.57
C SER A 162 2.59 10.80 17.79
N LYS A 163 3.34 9.76 18.09
CA LYS A 163 3.22 8.45 17.43
C LYS A 163 2.20 7.50 18.08
N GLY A 164 1.69 7.84 19.26
CA GLY A 164 0.70 7.04 19.96
C GLY A 164 1.17 5.60 20.17
N ILE A 165 0.35 4.62 19.77
CA ILE A 165 0.70 3.19 19.82
C ILE A 165 1.42 2.67 18.57
N PHE A 166 1.76 3.53 17.61
CA PHE A 166 2.49 3.18 16.40
C PHE A 166 3.99 3.35 16.57
N VAL A 167 4.76 2.65 15.73
CA VAL A 167 6.24 2.71 15.78
C VAL A 167 6.79 4.08 15.41
N ASN A 168 6.06 4.84 14.58
CA ASN A 168 6.42 6.21 14.19
C ASN A 168 5.19 7.04 13.81
N GLU A 169 5.37 8.35 13.73
CA GLU A 169 4.34 9.35 13.47
C GLU A 169 3.72 9.22 12.07
N ASN A 170 4.53 8.94 11.05
CA ASN A 170 4.04 8.77 9.69
C ASN A 170 3.15 7.53 9.57
N ALA A 171 3.50 6.42 10.23
CA ALA A 171 2.68 5.21 10.22
C ALA A 171 1.30 5.48 10.83
N LEU A 172 1.22 6.18 11.97
CA LEU A 172 -0.06 6.56 12.58
C LEU A 172 -0.86 7.49 11.68
N SER A 173 -0.24 8.56 11.16
CA SER A 173 -0.94 9.54 10.33
C SER A 173 -1.48 8.96 9.03
N ILE A 174 -0.69 8.13 8.34
CA ILE A 174 -1.11 7.45 7.10
C ILE A 174 -2.23 6.45 7.40
N ALA A 175 -2.11 5.69 8.50
CA ALA A 175 -3.17 4.77 8.91
C ALA A 175 -4.49 5.49 9.20
N CYS A 176 -4.45 6.65 9.89
CA CYS A 176 -5.61 7.49 10.12
C CYS A 176 -6.20 8.05 8.81
N ALA A 177 -5.36 8.53 7.88
CA ALA A 177 -5.83 9.05 6.60
C ALA A 177 -6.55 7.98 5.77
N ILE A 178 -6.01 6.76 5.71
CA ILE A 178 -6.65 5.61 5.08
C ILE A 178 -7.99 5.28 5.79
N ALA A 179 -8.00 5.28 7.13
CA ALA A 179 -9.21 5.04 7.92
C ALA A 179 -10.30 6.08 7.64
N ILE A 180 -9.95 7.36 7.47
CA ILE A 180 -10.90 8.41 7.08
C ILE A 180 -11.59 8.03 5.77
N VAL A 181 -10.84 7.66 4.73
CA VAL A 181 -11.40 7.30 3.42
C VAL A 181 -12.29 6.06 3.52
N MET A 182 -11.86 5.06 4.27
CA MET A 182 -12.64 3.85 4.53
C MET A 182 -13.93 4.16 5.32
N CYS A 183 -13.89 5.04 6.32
CA CYS A 183 -15.06 5.49 7.06
C CYS A 183 -16.02 6.31 6.18
N ILE A 184 -15.52 7.13 5.25
CA ILE A 184 -16.34 7.80 4.24
C ILE A 184 -17.07 6.76 3.39
N TYR A 185 -16.37 5.74 2.89
CA TYR A 185 -17.00 4.65 2.14
C TYR A 185 -18.06 3.93 2.97
N MET A 186 -17.76 3.57 4.22
CA MET A 186 -18.72 2.91 5.12
C MET A 186 -19.93 3.78 5.43
N ASN A 187 -19.76 5.09 5.55
CA ASN A 187 -20.85 6.06 5.72
C ASN A 187 -21.78 6.09 4.49
N ILE A 188 -21.21 6.07 3.27
CA ILE A 188 -21.97 6.06 2.00
C ILE A 188 -22.84 4.81 1.87
N ILE A 189 -22.34 3.64 2.31
CA ILE A 189 -23.10 2.37 2.21
C ILE A 189 -24.03 2.12 3.40
N ALA A 190 -23.87 2.84 4.50
CA ALA A 190 -24.67 2.65 5.71
C ALA A 190 -26.14 2.99 5.47
N LYS A 191 -27.04 2.05 5.84
CA LYS A 191 -28.50 2.21 5.72
C LYS A 191 -29.12 2.87 6.94
N ASN A 192 -28.54 2.67 8.12
CA ASN A 192 -29.06 3.13 9.41
C ASN A 192 -28.36 4.43 9.83
N ASN A 193 -29.14 5.41 10.30
CA ASN A 193 -28.60 6.69 10.76
C ASN A 193 -27.65 6.55 11.96
N ARG A 194 -27.84 5.59 12.87
CA ARG A 194 -26.91 5.31 13.97
C ARG A 194 -25.54 4.92 13.44
N MET A 195 -25.48 4.05 12.43
CA MET A 195 -24.23 3.66 11.79
C MET A 195 -23.55 4.82 11.05
N LYS A 196 -24.35 5.69 10.38
CA LYS A 196 -23.79 6.90 9.75
C LYS A 196 -23.15 7.83 10.78
N MET A 197 -23.83 8.05 11.92
CA MET A 197 -23.28 8.86 13.02
C MET A 197 -22.00 8.25 13.60
N PHE A 198 -21.95 6.92 13.76
CA PHE A 198 -20.74 6.23 14.21
C PHE A 198 -19.56 6.45 13.24
N TRP A 199 -19.78 6.29 11.92
CA TRP A 199 -18.74 6.52 10.93
C TRP A 199 -18.30 7.98 10.87
N LEU A 200 -19.22 8.94 11.02
CA LEU A 200 -18.86 10.37 11.11
C LEU A 200 -18.04 10.66 12.35
N ALA A 201 -18.41 10.13 13.51
CA ALA A 201 -17.62 10.28 14.74
C ALA A 201 -16.23 9.66 14.57
N ASN A 202 -16.13 8.51 13.92
CA ASN A 202 -14.84 7.87 13.63
C ASN A 202 -13.99 8.73 12.67
N ILE A 203 -14.58 9.33 11.62
CA ILE A 203 -13.85 10.27 10.74
C ILE A 203 -13.25 11.41 11.55
N VAL A 204 -14.04 12.03 12.45
CA VAL A 204 -13.55 13.13 13.30
C VAL A 204 -12.41 12.65 14.21
N LEU A 205 -12.58 11.48 14.85
CA LEU A 205 -11.55 10.88 15.71
C LEU A 205 -10.24 10.66 14.93
N GLN A 206 -10.33 10.06 13.72
CA GLN A 206 -9.16 9.83 12.88
C GLN A 206 -8.50 11.13 12.42
N ALA A 207 -9.30 12.18 12.09
CA ALA A 207 -8.77 13.47 11.70
C ALA A 207 -8.00 14.15 12.86
N ILE A 208 -8.55 14.12 14.08
CA ILE A 208 -7.87 14.66 15.28
C ILE A 208 -6.57 13.89 15.51
N THR A 209 -6.60 12.56 15.44
CA THR A 209 -5.42 11.72 15.64
C THR A 209 -4.36 11.97 14.56
N MET A 210 -4.77 12.07 13.28
CA MET A 210 -3.90 12.36 12.16
C MET A 210 -3.17 13.70 12.32
N ILE A 211 -3.90 14.76 12.62
CA ILE A 211 -3.31 16.09 12.87
C ILE A 211 -2.38 16.03 14.09
N GLY A 212 -2.82 15.36 15.14
CA GLY A 212 -2.05 15.19 16.36
C GLY A 212 -0.76 14.39 16.21
N SER A 213 -0.66 13.53 15.21
CA SER A 213 0.53 12.70 14.98
C SER A 213 1.71 13.45 14.34
N ASN A 214 1.51 14.66 13.80
CA ASN A 214 2.51 15.45 13.07
C ASN A 214 3.12 14.75 11.83
N GLY A 215 2.54 13.63 11.37
CA GLY A 215 3.00 12.90 10.18
C GLY A 215 2.61 13.62 8.89
N ARG A 216 3.58 14.19 8.19
CA ARG A 216 3.36 15.03 6.99
C ARG A 216 2.84 14.24 5.79
N SER A 217 3.26 12.99 5.63
CA SER A 217 2.92 12.14 4.47
C SER A 217 1.40 11.88 4.32
N ALA A 218 0.64 11.92 5.41
CA ALA A 218 -0.81 11.73 5.39
C ALA A 218 -1.58 12.79 4.60
N ILE A 219 -1.04 14.03 4.53
CA ILE A 219 -1.65 15.13 3.77
C ILE A 219 -1.78 14.74 2.28
N LEU A 220 -0.84 13.96 1.76
CA LEU A 220 -0.88 13.48 0.37
C LEU A 220 -2.11 12.60 0.09
N VAL A 221 -2.57 11.83 1.08
CA VAL A 221 -3.82 11.04 0.93
C VAL A 221 -5.01 11.97 0.77
N VAL A 222 -5.09 13.03 1.60
CA VAL A 222 -6.19 14.00 1.54
C VAL A 222 -6.22 14.72 0.19
N ILE A 223 -5.04 15.18 -0.27
CA ILE A 223 -4.88 15.83 -1.58
C ILE A 223 -5.29 14.87 -2.71
N ALA A 224 -4.82 13.62 -2.66
CA ALA A 224 -5.13 12.61 -3.68
C ALA A 224 -6.62 12.28 -3.72
N VAL A 225 -7.30 12.26 -2.57
CA VAL A 225 -8.77 12.09 -2.50
C VAL A 225 -9.46 13.24 -3.23
N ALA A 226 -9.18 14.49 -2.87
CA ALA A 226 -9.77 15.66 -3.52
C ALA A 226 -9.49 15.67 -5.03
N TYR A 227 -8.23 15.43 -5.41
CA TYR A 227 -7.79 15.33 -6.80
C TYR A 227 -8.56 14.26 -7.59
N THR A 228 -8.72 13.06 -7.02
CA THR A 228 -9.44 11.96 -7.68
C THR A 228 -10.90 12.31 -7.89
N TYR A 229 -11.56 12.91 -6.88
CA TYR A 229 -12.94 13.34 -7.03
C TYR A 229 -13.09 14.39 -8.13
N ILE A 230 -12.25 15.41 -8.16
CA ILE A 230 -12.26 16.44 -9.20
C ILE A 230 -12.06 15.78 -10.56
N PHE A 231 -11.05 14.93 -10.71
CA PHE A 231 -10.71 14.25 -11.97
C PHE A 231 -11.85 13.37 -12.51
N ILE A 232 -12.52 12.62 -11.64
CA ILE A 232 -13.58 11.66 -12.03
C ILE A 232 -14.90 12.37 -12.30
N TYR A 233 -15.25 13.42 -11.54
CA TYR A 233 -16.53 14.10 -11.69
C TYR A 233 -16.50 15.24 -12.71
N TYR A 234 -15.35 15.89 -12.88
CA TYR A 234 -15.19 16.95 -13.88
C TYR A 234 -14.76 16.35 -15.23
N ARG A 235 -15.76 16.02 -16.07
CA ARG A 235 -15.57 15.25 -17.30
C ARG A 235 -15.00 16.04 -18.48
N ASN A 236 -14.71 17.33 -18.33
CA ASN A 236 -14.11 18.12 -19.40
C ASN A 236 -12.69 17.61 -19.70
N LYS A 237 -12.44 17.29 -20.99
CA LYS A 237 -11.13 16.73 -21.42
C LYS A 237 -9.96 17.68 -21.16
N TYR A 238 -10.17 18.98 -21.34
CA TYR A 238 -9.12 19.99 -21.12
C TYR A 238 -8.77 20.11 -19.64
N ALA A 239 -9.79 20.08 -18.76
CA ALA A 239 -9.58 20.10 -17.34
C ALA A 239 -8.86 18.84 -16.85
N ARG A 240 -9.18 17.64 -17.38
CA ARG A 240 -8.45 16.42 -17.06
C ARG A 240 -6.99 16.46 -17.51
N VAL A 241 -6.72 17.02 -18.69
CA VAL A 241 -5.34 17.23 -19.17
C VAL A 241 -4.61 18.22 -18.26
N ALA A 242 -5.23 19.34 -17.90
CA ALA A 242 -4.65 20.31 -16.97
C ALA A 242 -4.34 19.68 -15.60
N LEU A 243 -5.26 18.85 -15.07
CA LEU A 243 -5.03 18.11 -13.83
C LEU A 243 -3.86 17.12 -13.96
N LEU A 244 -3.67 16.43 -15.09
CA LEU A 244 -2.53 15.54 -15.30
C LEU A 244 -1.19 16.30 -15.38
N ILE A 245 -1.20 17.51 -15.92
CA ILE A 245 0.00 18.35 -16.03
C ILE A 245 0.34 19.02 -14.70
N LEU A 246 -0.66 19.35 -13.88
CA LEU A 246 -0.48 20.09 -12.62
C LEU A 246 0.57 19.47 -11.67
N PRO A 247 0.56 18.16 -11.37
CA PRO A 247 1.60 17.55 -10.53
C PRO A 247 3.01 17.71 -11.12
N ILE A 248 3.15 17.63 -12.44
CA ILE A 248 4.44 17.79 -13.14
C ILE A 248 4.95 19.22 -12.96
N ILE A 249 4.07 20.22 -13.11
CA ILE A 249 4.44 21.63 -12.89
C ILE A 249 4.83 21.85 -11.43
N VAL A 250 4.07 21.32 -10.48
CA VAL A 250 4.37 21.46 -9.05
C VAL A 250 5.72 20.79 -8.70
N CYS A 251 5.97 19.59 -9.20
CA CYS A 251 7.27 18.93 -9.02
C CYS A 251 8.40 19.76 -9.64
N GLY A 252 8.22 20.26 -10.88
CA GLY A 252 9.21 21.13 -11.53
C GLY A 252 9.50 22.39 -10.72
N ALA A 253 8.47 23.03 -10.16
CA ALA A 253 8.64 24.22 -9.31
C ALA A 253 9.40 23.92 -8.01
N ILE A 254 9.20 22.73 -7.42
CA ILE A 254 9.95 22.32 -6.22
C ILE A 254 11.45 22.23 -6.50
N PHE A 255 11.86 21.75 -7.69
CA PHE A 255 13.28 21.68 -8.07
C PHE A 255 13.95 23.04 -8.28
N THR A 256 13.19 24.13 -8.34
CA THR A 256 13.76 25.51 -8.39
C THR A 256 14.02 26.11 -7.02
N LEU A 257 13.61 25.43 -5.94
CA LEU A 257 13.87 25.89 -4.57
C LEU A 257 15.32 25.61 -4.15
N GLU A 258 15.78 26.39 -3.18
CA GLU A 258 17.09 26.18 -2.56
C GLU A 258 17.18 24.78 -1.91
N GLU A 259 18.35 24.16 -1.98
CA GLU A 259 18.59 22.80 -1.48
C GLU A 259 18.22 22.64 0.00
N ASN A 260 18.57 23.61 0.85
CA ASN A 260 18.21 23.62 2.28
C ASN A 260 16.69 23.62 2.47
N THR A 261 15.97 24.39 1.67
CA THR A 261 14.50 24.45 1.71
C THR A 261 13.89 23.11 1.33
N ILE A 262 14.38 22.47 0.27
CA ILE A 262 13.94 21.13 -0.14
C ILE A 262 14.21 20.11 0.97
N ARG A 263 15.41 20.18 1.58
CA ARG A 263 15.81 19.30 2.69
C ARG A 263 14.85 19.43 3.89
N ASP A 264 14.50 20.65 4.30
CA ASP A 264 13.58 20.88 5.42
C ASP A 264 12.16 20.38 5.12
N TYR A 265 11.64 20.65 3.92
CA TYR A 265 10.32 20.14 3.50
C TYR A 265 10.27 18.63 3.39
N THR A 266 11.35 17.99 2.94
CA THR A 266 11.44 16.54 2.80
C THR A 266 11.90 15.83 4.08
N SER A 267 12.12 16.56 5.18
CA SER A 267 12.66 16.00 6.44
C SER A 267 14.00 15.29 6.24
N GLY A 268 14.89 15.87 5.42
CA GLY A 268 16.22 15.32 5.10
C GLY A 268 16.23 14.24 4.01
N ARG A 269 15.08 13.83 3.50
CA ARG A 269 15.00 12.73 2.50
C ARG A 269 15.62 13.07 1.16
N SER A 270 15.73 14.36 0.81
CA SER A 270 16.43 14.78 -0.41
C SER A 270 17.88 14.29 -0.45
N SER A 271 18.55 14.22 0.70
CA SER A 271 19.91 13.66 0.80
C SER A 271 19.95 12.18 0.41
N LEU A 272 18.99 11.37 0.88
CA LEU A 272 18.83 9.98 0.48
C LEU A 272 18.59 9.83 -1.04
N TRP A 273 17.76 10.70 -1.60
CA TRP A 273 17.42 10.67 -3.03
C TRP A 273 18.62 11.03 -3.92
N THR A 274 19.44 11.98 -3.48
CA THR A 274 20.68 12.33 -4.17
C THR A 274 21.66 11.15 -4.20
N SER A 275 21.90 10.50 -3.04
CA SER A 275 22.75 9.30 -2.98
C SER A 275 22.19 8.16 -3.83
N ALA A 276 20.89 7.89 -3.75
CA ALA A 276 20.24 6.88 -4.57
C ALA A 276 20.36 7.15 -6.08
N SER A 277 20.28 8.44 -6.48
CA SER A 277 20.42 8.83 -7.89
C SER A 277 21.82 8.55 -8.44
N ILE A 278 22.86 8.66 -7.59
CA ILE A 278 24.23 8.27 -7.97
C ILE A 278 24.31 6.76 -8.18
N VAL A 279 23.80 5.96 -7.22
CA VAL A 279 23.78 4.49 -7.36
C VAL A 279 23.02 4.04 -8.61
N ILE A 280 21.89 4.69 -8.92
CA ILE A 280 21.13 4.41 -10.14
C ILE A 280 21.93 4.75 -11.40
N LYS A 281 22.66 5.86 -11.40
CA LYS A 281 23.52 6.27 -12.53
C LYS A 281 24.63 5.27 -12.78
N ASP A 282 25.23 4.73 -11.72
CA ASP A 282 26.32 3.75 -11.80
C ASP A 282 25.82 2.35 -12.18
N ASN A 283 24.58 2.00 -11.79
CA ASN A 283 23.98 0.68 -12.03
C ASN A 283 22.59 0.79 -12.69
N PRO A 284 22.44 1.41 -13.88
CA PRO A 284 21.13 1.82 -14.39
C PRO A 284 20.23 0.65 -14.83
N LEU A 285 20.80 -0.47 -15.27
CA LEU A 285 20.03 -1.59 -15.82
C LEU A 285 19.61 -2.60 -14.77
N THR A 286 20.49 -2.94 -13.86
CA THR A 286 20.31 -4.04 -12.90
C THR A 286 20.02 -3.54 -11.49
N GLY A 287 20.45 -2.31 -11.15
CA GLY A 287 20.53 -1.90 -9.74
C GLY A 287 21.59 -2.70 -8.99
N VAL A 288 21.51 -2.68 -7.67
CA VAL A 288 22.50 -3.28 -6.77
C VAL A 288 21.97 -4.46 -5.94
N GLY A 289 20.69 -4.82 -6.11
CA GLY A 289 20.02 -5.80 -5.24
C GLY A 289 19.56 -5.20 -3.91
N LYS A 290 18.68 -5.92 -3.22
CA LYS A 290 18.11 -5.47 -1.95
C LYS A 290 19.08 -5.63 -0.79
N ASN A 291 19.92 -6.66 -0.83
CA ASN A 291 20.91 -6.92 0.21
C ASN A 291 21.93 -5.80 0.32
N ASP A 292 22.44 -5.31 -0.81
CA ASP A 292 23.57 -4.39 -0.87
C ASP A 292 23.13 -2.92 -1.01
N PHE A 293 21.82 -2.67 -1.16
CA PHE A 293 21.33 -1.34 -1.50
C PHE A 293 21.60 -0.28 -0.42
N VAL A 294 21.52 -0.63 0.88
CA VAL A 294 21.77 0.29 1.99
C VAL A 294 23.24 0.73 1.99
N ASP A 295 24.14 -0.22 1.85
CA ASP A 295 25.59 0.04 1.82
C ASP A 295 25.99 0.81 0.57
N ALA A 296 25.42 0.48 -0.59
CA ALA A 296 25.63 1.23 -1.82
C ALA A 296 25.19 2.69 -1.73
N VAL A 297 24.00 2.95 -1.15
CA VAL A 297 23.48 4.32 -0.95
C VAL A 297 24.34 5.10 0.05
N ARG A 298 24.86 4.43 1.11
CA ARG A 298 25.76 5.02 2.08
C ARG A 298 27.11 5.37 1.46
N ALA A 299 27.67 4.46 0.66
CA ALA A 299 28.97 4.64 0.01
C ALA A 299 28.95 5.66 -1.15
N ALA A 300 27.76 6.00 -1.69
CA ALA A 300 27.63 6.88 -2.85
C ALA A 300 28.11 8.31 -2.59
N ARG A 301 28.11 8.76 -1.34
CA ARG A 301 28.60 10.10 -0.94
C ARG A 301 29.23 10.06 0.45
N ASP A 302 30.24 10.88 0.65
CA ASP A 302 30.83 11.12 1.97
C ASP A 302 29.90 12.07 2.77
N THR A 303 28.88 11.47 3.43
CA THR A 303 27.90 12.19 4.24
C THR A 303 27.25 11.30 5.28
N ASP A 304 27.11 11.78 6.49
CA ASP A 304 26.36 11.12 7.57
C ASP A 304 24.85 11.47 7.55
N ASP A 305 24.44 12.38 6.67
CA ASP A 305 23.05 12.86 6.58
C ASP A 305 22.18 11.94 5.71
N LEU A 306 21.90 10.75 6.22
CA LEU A 306 21.06 9.73 5.57
C LEU A 306 19.96 9.25 6.55
N PRO A 307 18.98 10.12 6.89
CA PRO A 307 18.03 9.87 7.95
C PRO A 307 17.12 8.66 7.66
N GLY A 308 17.15 7.66 8.54
CA GLY A 308 16.26 6.50 8.47
C GLY A 308 16.58 5.48 7.38
N LEU A 309 17.73 5.57 6.70
CA LEU A 309 18.17 4.64 5.64
C LEU A 309 18.06 3.18 6.08
N GLU A 310 18.53 2.85 7.28
CA GLU A 310 18.55 1.48 7.83
C GLU A 310 17.16 0.88 8.03
N THR A 311 16.18 1.70 8.42
CA THR A 311 14.86 1.24 8.82
C THR A 311 13.78 1.48 7.77
N GLY A 312 13.88 2.57 7.03
CA GLY A 312 12.88 3.02 6.05
C GLY A 312 13.34 3.01 4.60
N GLY A 313 14.62 2.69 4.36
CA GLY A 313 15.22 2.74 3.02
C GLY A 313 15.33 4.18 2.51
N ILE A 314 15.10 4.36 1.21
CA ILE A 314 15.24 5.68 0.54
C ILE A 314 14.02 6.57 0.81
N HIS A 315 12.97 6.06 1.43
CA HIS A 315 11.69 6.78 1.62
C HIS A 315 11.10 7.33 0.31
N ASN A 316 11.28 6.63 -0.77
CA ASN A 316 10.66 6.84 -2.06
C ASN A 316 10.69 5.52 -2.81
N ILE A 317 9.52 4.87 -2.95
CA ILE A 317 9.46 3.52 -3.53
C ILE A 317 9.95 3.49 -4.99
N TYR A 318 9.72 4.55 -5.74
CA TYR A 318 10.08 4.60 -7.16
C TYR A 318 11.61 4.66 -7.34
N LEU A 319 12.28 5.52 -6.58
CA LEU A 319 13.74 5.54 -6.55
C LEU A 319 14.30 4.23 -5.97
N GLN A 320 13.65 3.66 -4.95
CA GLN A 320 14.08 2.40 -4.36
C GLN A 320 14.02 1.24 -5.36
N ILE A 321 12.97 1.15 -6.18
CA ILE A 321 12.88 0.15 -7.25
C ILE A 321 14.04 0.32 -8.24
N ALA A 322 14.33 1.55 -8.66
CA ALA A 322 15.43 1.82 -9.59
C ALA A 322 16.79 1.51 -8.98
N THR A 323 17.00 1.81 -7.70
CA THR A 323 18.27 1.51 -6.99
C THR A 323 18.46 0.00 -6.82
N ILE A 324 17.41 -0.74 -6.46
CA ILE A 324 17.48 -2.18 -6.20
C ILE A 324 17.55 -2.98 -7.50
N ASN A 325 16.66 -2.68 -8.48
CA ASN A 325 16.46 -3.53 -9.66
C ASN A 325 16.65 -2.79 -11.01
N GLY A 326 17.13 -1.56 -10.99
CA GLY A 326 17.40 -0.77 -12.19
C GLY A 326 16.18 -0.07 -12.80
N ILE A 327 16.43 0.78 -13.79
CA ILE A 327 15.43 1.62 -14.44
C ILE A 327 14.40 0.78 -15.22
N ILE A 328 14.80 -0.35 -15.81
CA ILE A 328 13.88 -1.23 -16.55
C ILE A 328 12.78 -1.76 -15.62
N ALA A 329 13.15 -2.20 -14.42
CA ALA A 329 12.21 -2.67 -13.42
C ALA A 329 11.25 -1.55 -12.96
N LEU A 330 11.76 -0.33 -12.74
CA LEU A 330 10.94 0.84 -12.46
C LEU A 330 9.95 1.14 -13.58
N LEU A 331 10.40 1.14 -14.84
CA LEU A 331 9.54 1.39 -16.00
C LEU A 331 8.41 0.35 -16.10
N LEU A 332 8.68 -0.92 -15.84
CA LEU A 332 7.65 -1.97 -15.83
C LEU A 332 6.57 -1.71 -14.78
N ILE A 333 6.94 -1.28 -13.58
CA ILE A 333 5.98 -0.90 -12.53
C ILE A 333 5.21 0.38 -12.91
N ILE A 334 5.86 1.38 -13.47
CA ILE A 334 5.18 2.61 -13.94
C ILE A 334 4.17 2.28 -15.05
N VAL A 335 4.53 1.45 -16.02
CA VAL A 335 3.64 1.02 -17.10
C VAL A 335 2.46 0.21 -16.53
N PHE A 336 2.71 -0.69 -15.58
CA PHE A 336 1.65 -1.41 -14.86
C PHE A 336 0.66 -0.43 -14.20
N LEU A 337 1.17 0.50 -13.40
CA LEU A 337 0.34 1.49 -12.68
C LEU A 337 -0.43 2.37 -13.67
N TYR A 338 0.19 2.82 -14.73
CA TYR A 338 -0.46 3.62 -15.77
C TYR A 338 -1.65 2.89 -16.41
N ILE A 339 -1.43 1.67 -16.89
CA ILE A 339 -2.48 0.89 -17.58
C ILE A 339 -3.64 0.60 -16.62
N ILE A 340 -3.35 0.26 -15.36
CA ILE A 340 -4.38 -0.07 -14.38
C ILE A 340 -5.19 1.18 -13.95
N LEU A 341 -4.53 2.34 -13.79
CA LEU A 341 -5.22 3.59 -13.50
C LEU A 341 -6.13 4.03 -14.65
N VAL A 342 -5.65 3.94 -15.90
CA VAL A 342 -6.48 4.20 -17.09
C VAL A 342 -7.69 3.26 -17.12
N PHE A 343 -7.50 1.96 -16.86
CA PHE A 343 -8.58 0.98 -16.77
C PHE A 343 -9.62 1.37 -15.71
N ILE A 344 -9.18 1.72 -14.51
CA ILE A 344 -10.07 2.13 -13.40
C ILE A 344 -10.89 3.37 -13.79
N VAL A 345 -10.23 4.41 -14.33
CA VAL A 345 -10.91 5.64 -14.77
C VAL A 345 -11.99 5.35 -15.81
N GLN A 346 -11.64 4.55 -16.85
CA GLN A 346 -12.59 4.18 -17.92
C GLN A 346 -13.81 3.41 -17.37
N LYS A 347 -13.62 2.57 -16.35
CA LYS A 347 -14.71 1.83 -15.71
C LYS A 347 -15.55 2.73 -14.80
N LEU A 348 -14.92 3.60 -14.00
CA LEU A 348 -15.61 4.56 -13.13
C LEU A 348 -16.50 5.53 -13.92
N ASP A 349 -16.05 5.96 -15.12
CA ASP A 349 -16.84 6.86 -15.96
C ASP A 349 -18.15 6.25 -16.44
N LYS A 350 -18.26 4.92 -16.51
CA LYS A 350 -19.45 4.18 -16.95
C LYS A 350 -20.43 3.87 -15.82
N LEU A 351 -20.05 4.08 -14.55
CA LEU A 351 -20.89 3.73 -13.41
C LEU A 351 -22.03 4.73 -13.17
N LYS A 352 -23.14 4.24 -12.59
CA LYS A 352 -24.25 5.04 -12.07
C LYS A 352 -23.81 5.85 -10.83
N ARG A 353 -24.49 6.98 -10.57
CA ARG A 353 -24.10 7.97 -9.56
C ARG A 353 -23.73 7.37 -8.19
N LYS A 354 -24.56 6.48 -7.62
CA LYS A 354 -24.31 5.89 -6.29
C LYS A 354 -23.10 4.94 -6.29
N GLU A 355 -23.04 4.02 -7.24
CA GLU A 355 -21.93 3.08 -7.37
C GLU A 355 -20.64 3.81 -7.75
N LYS A 356 -20.74 4.82 -8.62
CA LYS A 356 -19.61 5.69 -8.96
C LYS A 356 -19.02 6.36 -7.72
N LEU A 357 -19.85 6.90 -6.83
CA LEU A 357 -19.40 7.52 -5.59
C LEU A 357 -18.62 6.52 -4.72
N GLN A 358 -19.19 5.33 -4.49
CA GLN A 358 -18.54 4.28 -3.69
C GLN A 358 -17.18 3.85 -4.26
N MET A 359 -17.15 3.55 -5.55
CA MET A 359 -15.92 3.06 -6.20
C MET A 359 -14.87 4.17 -6.38
N THR A 360 -15.29 5.43 -6.59
CA THR A 360 -14.37 6.58 -6.61
C THR A 360 -13.71 6.80 -5.26
N THR A 361 -14.45 6.64 -4.15
CA THR A 361 -13.88 6.73 -2.80
C THR A 361 -12.75 5.70 -2.60
N LEU A 362 -12.98 4.44 -3.01
CA LEU A 362 -11.95 3.40 -2.90
C LEU A 362 -10.78 3.66 -3.87
N ALA A 363 -11.04 4.11 -5.09
CA ALA A 363 -9.99 4.46 -6.05
C ALA A 363 -9.14 5.64 -5.55
N SER A 364 -9.75 6.63 -4.88
CA SER A 364 -9.03 7.78 -4.32
C SER A 364 -8.07 7.36 -3.20
N MET A 365 -8.42 6.35 -2.39
CA MET A 365 -7.53 5.77 -1.41
C MET A 365 -6.30 5.13 -2.06
N LEU A 366 -6.48 4.38 -3.16
CA LEU A 366 -5.37 3.77 -3.88
C LEU A 366 -4.41 4.83 -4.45
N LEU A 367 -4.96 5.90 -5.05
CA LEU A 367 -4.13 7.02 -5.53
C LEU A 367 -3.41 7.71 -4.37
N GLY A 368 -4.07 7.86 -3.21
CA GLY A 368 -3.46 8.40 -1.99
C GLY A 368 -2.27 7.57 -1.52
N ILE A 369 -2.39 6.24 -1.54
CA ILE A 369 -1.27 5.34 -1.19
C ILE A 369 -0.12 5.48 -2.19
N LEU A 370 -0.40 5.58 -3.50
CA LEU A 370 0.65 5.83 -4.50
C LEU A 370 1.36 7.18 -4.26
N ALA A 371 0.61 8.22 -3.93
CA ALA A 371 1.17 9.54 -3.61
C ALA A 371 2.04 9.51 -2.33
N VAL A 372 1.59 8.83 -1.28
CA VAL A 372 2.37 8.62 -0.05
C VAL A 372 3.70 7.93 -0.35
N ASN A 373 3.73 7.01 -1.28
CA ASN A 373 4.95 6.28 -1.65
C ASN A 373 5.97 7.11 -2.46
N LEU A 374 5.69 8.39 -2.74
CA LEU A 374 6.72 9.38 -3.11
C LEU A 374 7.62 9.76 -1.93
N PHE A 375 7.13 9.56 -0.70
CA PHE A 375 7.83 9.88 0.55
C PHE A 375 7.95 8.68 1.50
N GLU A 376 7.53 7.49 1.08
CA GLU A 376 7.63 6.23 1.82
C GLU A 376 8.02 5.10 0.86
N SER A 377 8.50 3.97 1.40
CA SER A 377 8.89 2.79 0.61
C SER A 377 8.08 1.55 1.02
N ASN A 378 6.75 1.68 1.00
CA ASN A 378 5.83 0.70 1.60
C ASN A 378 4.89 0.02 0.58
N LEU A 379 5.22 -0.02 -0.72
CA LEU A 379 4.33 -0.59 -1.74
C LEU A 379 4.70 -2.03 -2.12
N ILE A 380 5.99 -2.29 -2.30
CA ILE A 380 6.58 -3.60 -2.63
C ILE A 380 7.82 -3.84 -1.78
N TYR A 381 8.41 -5.02 -1.84
CA TYR A 381 9.53 -5.53 -1.01
C TYR A 381 9.22 -5.70 0.48
N ILE A 382 8.04 -5.31 0.94
CA ILE A 382 7.65 -5.37 2.35
C ILE A 382 6.17 -5.71 2.50
N ILE A 383 5.85 -6.52 3.50
CA ILE A 383 4.49 -6.78 3.94
C ILE A 383 4.13 -5.75 5.02
N SER A 384 3.73 -4.54 4.59
CA SER A 384 3.23 -3.47 5.45
C SER A 384 1.70 -3.37 5.35
N PHE A 385 1.05 -2.72 6.33
CA PHE A 385 -0.39 -2.46 6.22
C PHE A 385 -0.73 -1.60 4.98
N ILE A 386 0.17 -0.71 4.56
CA ILE A 386 0.01 0.13 3.38
C ILE A 386 0.01 -0.73 2.10
N SER A 387 1.01 -1.64 1.96
CA SER A 387 1.05 -2.57 0.83
C SER A 387 -0.15 -3.50 0.82
N MET A 388 -0.54 -4.05 1.99
CA MET A 388 -1.71 -4.92 2.10
C MET A 388 -2.98 -4.22 1.64
N ILE A 389 -3.26 -3.03 2.16
CA ILE A 389 -4.45 -2.26 1.75
C ILE A 389 -4.42 -1.97 0.26
N PHE A 390 -3.29 -1.51 -0.27
CA PHE A 390 -3.18 -1.21 -1.70
C PHE A 390 -3.52 -2.43 -2.57
N TRP A 391 -2.83 -3.54 -2.38
CA TRP A 391 -2.99 -4.72 -3.25
C TRP A 391 -4.33 -5.43 -3.06
N ILE A 392 -4.85 -5.49 -1.82
CA ILE A 392 -6.17 -6.06 -1.53
C ILE A 392 -7.27 -5.25 -2.23
N TYR A 393 -7.28 -3.92 -2.03
CA TYR A 393 -8.34 -3.07 -2.57
C TYR A 393 -8.23 -2.88 -4.08
N LEU A 394 -7.02 -2.87 -4.64
CA LEU A 394 -6.82 -2.88 -6.08
C LEU A 394 -7.46 -4.12 -6.72
N GLY A 395 -7.24 -5.30 -6.14
CA GLY A 395 -7.85 -6.55 -6.59
C GLY A 395 -9.38 -6.53 -6.49
N TYR A 396 -9.93 -6.13 -5.35
CA TYR A 396 -11.38 -6.02 -5.17
C TYR A 396 -12.01 -4.97 -6.10
N LEU A 397 -11.37 -3.82 -6.24
CA LEU A 397 -11.89 -2.75 -7.12
C LEU A 397 -12.00 -3.23 -8.57
N ILE A 398 -10.97 -3.88 -9.11
CA ILE A 398 -11.00 -4.43 -10.48
C ILE A 398 -12.05 -5.53 -10.59
N SER A 399 -12.13 -6.44 -9.61
CA SER A 399 -13.10 -7.53 -9.58
C SER A 399 -14.55 -7.02 -9.60
N ILE A 400 -14.84 -5.91 -8.91
CA ILE A 400 -16.16 -5.28 -8.87
C ILE A 400 -16.43 -4.51 -10.17
N LEU A 401 -15.45 -3.73 -10.68
CA LEU A 401 -15.60 -2.88 -11.86
C LEU A 401 -15.72 -3.66 -13.17
N ASP A 402 -15.14 -4.85 -13.26
CA ASP A 402 -15.18 -5.71 -14.46
C ASP A 402 -15.93 -7.02 -14.23
N ASN A 403 -16.76 -7.09 -13.18
CA ASN A 403 -17.51 -8.30 -12.83
C ASN A 403 -18.31 -8.81 -14.03
N LYS A 404 -18.22 -10.12 -14.29
CA LYS A 404 -18.87 -10.82 -15.41
C LYS A 404 -20.06 -11.67 -14.96
N ASN A 405 -20.21 -11.86 -13.67
CA ASN A 405 -21.35 -12.57 -13.10
C ASN A 405 -22.51 -11.59 -12.97
N ILE A 406 -23.45 -11.66 -13.92
CA ILE A 406 -24.66 -10.84 -13.98
C ILE A 406 -25.79 -11.71 -13.37
N GLU A 407 -25.86 -11.80 -12.06
CA GLU A 407 -27.03 -12.25 -11.32
C GLU A 407 -27.65 -11.12 -10.49
#